data_bb8dffd7e389b9fb2635e2a514fa5c86
#
_entry.id   bb8dffd7e389b9fb2635e2a514fa5c86
#
_cell.length_a   1.000
_cell.length_b   1.000
_cell.length_c   1.000
_cell.angle_alpha   90.00
_cell.angle_beta   90.00
_cell.angle_gamma   90.00
#
_symmetry.space_group_name_H-M   'P 1'
#
loop_
_entity.id
_entity.type
_entity.pdbx_description
1 polymer ?
#
loop_
_entity_poly.entity_id
_entity_poly.type
_entity_poly.pdbx_seq_one_letter_code
_entity_poly.pdbx_strand_id
1 'polypeptide(L)'
;MSYTYTTLKKAIKDYTENQETAFVSHLVDFIASAEERILKAVDLDYFRKNVTGSTTLNNEFLAVPTDYLASFSLSVTNSSSKEFLLHRDVNFIQEYNPNSATTGTPKYYALYDYQNFILAPTPDAAYSAELHYFYRPTSLSLSTFTLTVSSVSGTFVAGETITGATSAASTTVSSVPSGTTLVIVIPSTDLTVGETVTGGTSGATGVVVSTTSDTTTTWLSVNAPNAMLYGSLIEAYTFMKGEADVLSLYQSRFVESLSRLKNYGEAIENTDNYRDGMVRAART
;
A
#
# COMPACT_ATOMS: atom_id res chain seq x y z
N MET A 1 0.38 2.50 -21.45
CA MET A 1 -0.40 3.61 -20.87
C MET A 1 -0.35 3.40 -19.37
N SER A 2 -0.04 4.43 -18.59
CA SER A 2 -0.02 4.36 -17.11
C SER A 2 -1.01 5.36 -16.55
N TYR A 3 -1.61 5.06 -15.41
CA TYR A 3 -2.49 5.99 -14.72
C TYR A 3 -1.79 6.57 -13.49
N THR A 4 -1.90 7.90 -13.32
CA THR A 4 -1.79 8.54 -12.02
C THR A 4 -3.17 8.57 -11.38
N TYR A 5 -3.27 8.92 -10.10
CA TYR A 5 -4.58 9.05 -9.43
C TYR A 5 -5.48 10.07 -10.17
N THR A 6 -4.93 11.23 -10.52
CA THR A 6 -5.67 12.29 -11.23
C THR A 6 -6.17 11.84 -12.60
N THR A 7 -5.33 11.14 -13.38
CA THR A 7 -5.73 10.66 -14.72
C THR A 7 -6.72 9.50 -14.64
N LEU A 8 -6.62 8.63 -13.65
CA LEU A 8 -7.58 7.55 -13.41
C LEU A 8 -8.94 8.13 -12.97
N LYS A 9 -8.92 9.05 -12.00
CA LYS A 9 -10.12 9.79 -11.56
C LYS A 9 -10.84 10.46 -12.72
N LYS A 10 -10.07 11.13 -13.61
CA LYS A 10 -10.61 11.73 -14.82
C LYS A 10 -11.23 10.70 -15.75
N ALA A 11 -10.53 9.60 -16.01
CA ALA A 11 -11.04 8.54 -16.88
C ALA A 11 -12.35 7.94 -16.34
N ILE A 12 -12.45 7.67 -15.03
CA ILE A 12 -13.70 7.16 -14.43
C ILE A 12 -14.84 8.16 -14.64
N LYS A 13 -14.62 9.45 -14.39
CA LYS A 13 -15.64 10.50 -14.63
C LYS A 13 -16.06 10.59 -16.09
N ASP A 14 -15.12 10.49 -17.02
CA ASP A 14 -15.40 10.56 -18.46
C ASP A 14 -16.20 9.32 -18.94
N TYR A 15 -15.91 8.12 -18.42
CA TYR A 15 -16.65 6.88 -18.74
C TYR A 15 -18.05 6.82 -18.13
N THR A 16 -18.23 7.43 -16.96
CA THR A 16 -19.51 7.43 -16.24
C THR A 16 -20.36 8.64 -16.56
N GLU A 17 -19.80 9.64 -17.25
CA GLU A 17 -20.42 10.96 -17.50
C GLU A 17 -21.00 11.61 -16.22
N ASN A 18 -20.43 11.26 -15.05
CA ASN A 18 -20.92 11.71 -13.76
C ASN A 18 -19.90 12.61 -13.05
N GLN A 19 -20.35 13.82 -12.68
CA GLN A 19 -19.56 14.81 -11.97
C GLN A 19 -20.23 15.26 -10.65
N GLU A 20 -21.25 14.53 -10.18
CA GLU A 20 -21.90 14.84 -8.92
C GLU A 20 -20.92 14.77 -7.75
N THR A 21 -21.03 15.71 -6.83
CA THR A 21 -20.13 15.81 -5.66
C THR A 21 -20.10 14.53 -4.86
N ALA A 22 -21.25 13.88 -4.65
CA ALA A 22 -21.35 12.61 -3.93
C ALA A 22 -20.60 11.48 -4.66
N PHE A 23 -20.70 11.40 -5.98
CA PHE A 23 -19.96 10.42 -6.80
C PHE A 23 -18.45 10.68 -6.76
N VAL A 24 -18.06 11.93 -6.93
CA VAL A 24 -16.64 12.34 -6.94
C VAL A 24 -15.95 12.07 -5.60
N SER A 25 -16.66 12.25 -4.48
CA SER A 25 -16.11 11.96 -3.15
C SER A 25 -15.82 10.48 -2.91
N HIS A 26 -16.53 9.56 -3.59
CA HIS A 26 -16.31 8.11 -3.49
C HIS A 26 -15.32 7.52 -4.50
N LEU A 27 -14.75 8.33 -5.39
CA LEU A 27 -13.76 7.83 -6.36
C LEU A 27 -12.54 7.20 -5.69
N VAL A 28 -12.14 7.71 -4.53
CA VAL A 28 -11.06 7.14 -3.71
C VAL A 28 -11.39 5.71 -3.28
N ASP A 29 -12.63 5.48 -2.86
CA ASP A 29 -13.09 4.17 -2.39
C ASP A 29 -13.18 3.17 -3.54
N PHE A 30 -13.65 3.62 -4.72
CA PHE A 30 -13.73 2.77 -5.92
C PHE A 30 -12.35 2.31 -6.39
N ILE A 31 -11.36 3.20 -6.37
CA ILE A 31 -9.98 2.88 -6.74
C ILE A 31 -9.37 1.91 -5.72
N ALA A 32 -9.51 2.20 -4.42
CA ALA A 32 -8.98 1.34 -3.36
C ALA A 32 -9.61 -0.07 -3.39
N SER A 33 -10.93 -0.16 -3.63
CA SER A 33 -11.63 -1.44 -3.77
C SER A 33 -11.15 -2.24 -4.99
N ALA A 34 -10.91 -1.56 -6.11
CA ALA A 34 -10.37 -2.19 -7.32
C ALA A 34 -8.96 -2.75 -7.08
N GLU A 35 -8.08 -1.98 -6.42
CA GLU A 35 -6.73 -2.43 -6.05
C GLU A 35 -6.78 -3.66 -5.13
N GLU A 36 -7.62 -3.62 -4.11
CA GLU A 36 -7.77 -4.75 -3.18
C GLU A 36 -8.25 -6.01 -3.91
N ARG A 37 -9.21 -5.87 -4.85
CA ARG A 37 -9.71 -6.96 -5.66
C ARG A 37 -8.63 -7.55 -6.57
N ILE A 38 -7.78 -6.71 -7.18
CA ILE A 38 -6.66 -7.14 -8.01
C ILE A 38 -5.63 -7.89 -7.16
N LEU A 39 -5.21 -7.31 -6.02
CA LEU A 39 -4.21 -7.90 -5.13
C LEU A 39 -4.65 -9.24 -4.51
N LYS A 40 -5.96 -9.42 -4.27
CA LYS A 40 -6.51 -10.71 -3.80
C LYS A 40 -6.63 -11.75 -4.91
N ALA A 41 -6.76 -11.32 -6.17
CA ALA A 41 -6.96 -12.21 -7.31
C ALA A 41 -5.65 -12.70 -7.93
N VAL A 42 -4.56 -11.99 -7.74
CA VAL A 42 -3.26 -12.26 -8.38
C VAL A 42 -2.17 -12.35 -7.33
N ASP A 43 -1.51 -13.50 -7.28
CA ASP A 43 -0.30 -13.69 -6.47
C ASP A 43 0.90 -13.24 -7.32
N LEU A 44 1.59 -12.20 -6.85
CA LEU A 44 2.72 -11.60 -7.54
C LEU A 44 3.95 -11.59 -6.63
N ASP A 45 4.96 -12.33 -7.00
CA ASP A 45 6.27 -12.34 -6.33
C ASP A 45 6.94 -10.97 -6.27
N TYR A 46 6.47 -10.02 -7.09
CA TYR A 46 6.96 -8.65 -7.10
C TYR A 46 6.72 -7.90 -5.78
N PHE A 47 5.68 -8.25 -5.03
CA PHE A 47 5.35 -7.60 -3.75
C PHE A 47 6.11 -8.20 -2.57
N ARG A 48 7.39 -8.49 -2.76
CA ARG A 48 8.31 -8.88 -1.70
C ARG A 48 9.17 -7.69 -1.29
N LYS A 49 9.43 -7.61 0.00
CA LYS A 49 10.24 -6.55 0.62
C LYS A 49 11.16 -7.15 1.67
N ASN A 50 12.33 -6.56 1.81
CA ASN A 50 13.27 -6.90 2.85
C ASN A 50 13.37 -5.74 3.84
N VAL A 51 13.32 -6.05 5.13
CA VAL A 51 13.50 -5.08 6.21
C VAL A 51 14.44 -5.65 7.26
N THR A 52 15.29 -4.79 7.79
CA THR A 52 16.18 -5.12 8.90
C THR A 52 15.65 -4.50 10.19
N GLY A 53 15.75 -5.25 11.26
CA GLY A 53 15.40 -4.84 12.61
C GLY A 53 16.39 -5.42 13.61
N SER A 54 16.05 -5.40 14.90
CA SER A 54 16.84 -5.98 15.95
C SER A 54 15.96 -6.67 16.96
N THR A 55 16.40 -7.85 17.43
CA THR A 55 15.79 -8.48 18.61
C THR A 55 16.17 -7.70 19.86
N THR A 56 15.39 -7.83 20.90
CA THR A 56 15.68 -7.26 22.22
C THR A 56 16.09 -8.36 23.17
N LEU A 57 17.15 -8.15 23.94
CA LEU A 57 17.63 -9.05 24.98
C LEU A 57 16.48 -9.43 25.94
N ASN A 58 16.31 -10.71 26.22
CA ASN A 58 15.28 -11.27 27.11
C ASN A 58 13.83 -10.96 26.69
N ASN A 59 13.59 -10.60 25.43
CA ASN A 59 12.27 -10.37 24.90
C ASN A 59 12.00 -11.37 23.76
N GLU A 60 10.99 -12.22 23.94
CA GLU A 60 10.59 -13.22 22.95
C GLU A 60 9.83 -12.63 21.74
N PHE A 61 9.43 -11.35 21.81
CA PHE A 61 8.67 -10.70 20.77
C PHE A 61 9.53 -9.85 19.83
N LEU A 62 9.24 -9.96 18.53
CA LEU A 62 9.82 -9.13 17.48
C LEU A 62 8.68 -8.43 16.73
N ALA A 63 8.76 -7.09 16.58
CA ALA A 63 7.72 -6.32 15.94
C ALA A 63 7.55 -6.68 14.45
N VAL A 64 6.30 -6.78 14.01
CA VAL A 64 5.90 -6.99 12.62
C VAL A 64 5.77 -5.64 11.91
N PRO A 65 6.27 -5.48 10.66
CA PRO A 65 6.04 -4.27 9.87
C PRO A 65 4.55 -4.02 9.63
N THR A 66 4.14 -2.77 9.58
CA THR A 66 2.72 -2.37 9.41
C THR A 66 2.12 -2.75 8.05
N ASP A 67 2.97 -2.96 7.05
CA ASP A 67 2.61 -3.37 5.68
C ASP A 67 2.75 -4.89 5.44
N TYR A 68 2.98 -5.66 6.50
CA TYR A 68 3.19 -7.10 6.45
C TYR A 68 1.92 -7.87 6.04
N LEU A 69 2.06 -8.83 5.15
CA LEU A 69 1.02 -9.80 4.77
C LEU A 69 1.41 -11.23 5.12
N ALA A 70 2.61 -11.66 4.71
CA ALA A 70 3.10 -13.01 4.96
C ALA A 70 4.63 -13.04 4.96
N SER A 71 5.23 -13.86 5.82
CA SER A 71 6.68 -14.04 5.84
C SER A 71 7.13 -14.99 4.73
N PHE A 72 8.20 -14.61 4.05
CA PHE A 72 8.95 -15.50 3.17
C PHE A 72 10.11 -16.15 3.92
N SER A 73 10.93 -15.36 4.61
CA SER A 73 11.99 -15.86 5.48
C SER A 73 12.32 -14.83 6.57
N LEU A 74 12.71 -15.33 7.74
CA LEU A 74 13.26 -14.53 8.83
C LEU A 74 14.61 -15.11 9.20
N SER A 75 15.60 -14.25 9.38
CA SER A 75 16.93 -14.64 9.80
C SER A 75 17.44 -13.71 10.89
N VAL A 76 18.31 -14.25 11.72
CA VAL A 76 19.07 -13.48 12.72
C VAL A 76 20.56 -13.61 12.42
N THR A 77 21.31 -12.56 12.69
CA THR A 77 22.76 -12.56 12.53
C THR A 77 23.41 -12.55 13.91
N ASN A 78 24.10 -13.65 14.21
CA ASN A 78 24.89 -13.82 15.41
C ASN A 78 26.37 -13.63 15.04
N SER A 79 26.99 -12.56 15.54
CA SER A 79 28.38 -12.16 15.24
C SER A 79 28.64 -12.00 13.73
N SER A 80 28.99 -13.05 13.02
CA SER A 80 29.26 -13.04 11.57
C SER A 80 28.47 -14.12 10.83
N SER A 81 27.66 -14.91 11.54
CA SER A 81 26.86 -15.99 10.95
C SER A 81 25.40 -15.60 10.88
N LYS A 82 24.80 -15.76 9.70
CA LYS A 82 23.38 -15.57 9.46
C LYS A 82 22.67 -16.91 9.63
N GLU A 83 21.71 -16.96 10.53
CA GLU A 83 20.88 -18.14 10.81
C GLU A 83 19.45 -17.88 10.39
N PHE A 84 18.89 -18.75 9.54
CA PHE A 84 17.50 -18.68 9.10
C PHE A 84 16.62 -19.41 10.11
N LEU A 85 15.58 -18.71 10.59
CA LEU A 85 14.62 -19.26 11.54
C LEU A 85 13.56 -20.06 10.78
N LEU A 86 13.13 -21.17 11.38
CA LEU A 86 12.04 -21.99 10.85
C LEU A 86 10.69 -21.45 11.33
N HIS A 87 9.80 -21.19 10.37
CA HIS A 87 8.42 -20.84 10.69
C HIS A 87 7.68 -22.03 11.28
N ARG A 88 6.99 -21.82 12.42
CA ARG A 88 6.21 -22.81 13.14
C ARG A 88 4.91 -22.20 13.65
N ASP A 89 4.01 -23.05 14.18
CA ASP A 89 2.82 -22.58 14.87
C ASP A 89 3.14 -22.05 16.27
N VAL A 90 2.31 -21.14 16.78
CA VAL A 90 2.47 -20.56 18.13
C VAL A 90 2.47 -21.67 19.19
N ASN A 91 1.61 -22.69 19.08
CA ASN A 91 1.56 -23.81 20.00
C ASN A 91 2.89 -24.57 20.10
N PHE A 92 3.54 -24.79 18.94
CA PHE A 92 4.87 -25.40 18.92
C PHE A 92 5.90 -24.53 19.65
N ILE A 93 5.87 -23.20 19.45
CA ILE A 93 6.79 -22.28 20.12
C ILE A 93 6.61 -22.34 21.64
N GLN A 94 5.36 -22.34 22.11
CA GLN A 94 5.02 -22.41 23.55
C GLN A 94 5.39 -23.75 24.16
N GLU A 95 5.26 -24.86 23.43
CA GLU A 95 5.69 -26.18 23.88
C GLU A 95 7.22 -26.30 23.89
N TYR A 96 7.91 -25.77 22.87
CA TYR A 96 9.36 -25.80 22.77
C TYR A 96 10.06 -24.94 23.84
N ASN A 97 9.51 -23.75 24.10
CA ASN A 97 10.05 -22.81 25.09
C ASN A 97 8.96 -22.37 26.09
N PRO A 98 8.48 -23.24 26.97
CA PRO A 98 7.40 -22.92 27.91
C PRO A 98 7.80 -21.88 28.97
N ASN A 99 9.09 -21.63 29.12
CA ASN A 99 9.63 -20.65 30.06
C ASN A 99 10.42 -19.60 29.27
N SER A 100 9.88 -18.39 29.15
CA SER A 100 10.49 -17.27 28.46
C SER A 100 11.85 -16.84 29.04
N ALA A 101 12.18 -17.24 30.27
CA ALA A 101 13.49 -17.05 30.89
C ALA A 101 14.57 -17.97 30.28
N THR A 102 14.21 -18.99 29.51
CA THR A 102 15.16 -19.79 28.75
C THR A 102 15.60 -19.05 27.51
N THR A 103 16.80 -18.54 27.55
CA THR A 103 17.36 -17.69 26.50
C THR A 103 18.38 -18.41 25.62
N GLY A 104 18.55 -17.92 24.41
CA GLY A 104 19.54 -18.41 23.44
C GLY A 104 19.36 -17.76 22.07
N THR A 105 20.17 -18.15 21.09
CA THR A 105 19.97 -17.71 19.71
C THR A 105 18.63 -18.28 19.17
N PRO A 106 17.71 -17.44 18.69
CA PRO A 106 16.44 -17.90 18.13
C PRO A 106 16.62 -18.87 16.96
N LYS A 107 15.79 -19.93 16.93
CA LYS A 107 15.77 -20.95 15.85
C LYS A 107 14.42 -21.06 15.17
N TYR A 108 13.37 -20.72 15.89
CA TYR A 108 11.99 -20.81 15.44
C TYR A 108 11.29 -19.49 15.62
N TYR A 109 10.27 -19.23 14.76
CA TYR A 109 9.39 -18.10 14.91
C TYR A 109 7.97 -18.46 14.49
N ALA A 110 6.99 -17.74 15.03
CA ALA A 110 5.59 -17.79 14.64
C ALA A 110 5.00 -16.38 14.64
N LEU A 111 3.95 -16.17 13.86
CA LEU A 111 3.13 -14.96 13.98
C LEU A 111 2.26 -15.10 15.21
N TYR A 112 2.54 -14.32 16.26
CA TYR A 112 1.81 -14.36 17.52
C TYR A 112 0.51 -13.55 17.44
N ASP A 113 0.63 -12.34 16.95
CA ASP A 113 -0.49 -11.43 16.67
C ASP A 113 -0.15 -10.54 15.46
N TYR A 114 -1.05 -9.61 15.11
CA TYR A 114 -0.85 -8.73 13.96
C TYR A 114 0.32 -7.73 14.11
N GLN A 115 0.88 -7.58 15.32
CA GLN A 115 1.99 -6.67 15.61
C GLN A 115 3.29 -7.38 15.95
N ASN A 116 3.25 -8.66 16.34
CA ASN A 116 4.42 -9.36 16.89
C ASN A 116 4.59 -10.77 16.34
N PHE A 117 5.83 -11.10 16.01
CA PHE A 117 6.31 -12.47 15.96
C PHE A 117 6.74 -12.91 17.36
N ILE A 118 6.56 -14.19 17.67
CA ILE A 118 7.17 -14.85 18.82
C ILE A 118 8.37 -15.67 18.36
N LEU A 119 9.48 -15.58 19.09
CA LEU A 119 10.75 -16.25 18.80
C LEU A 119 11.05 -17.31 19.86
N ALA A 120 11.68 -18.39 19.47
CA ALA A 120 12.16 -19.42 20.40
C ALA A 120 13.52 -19.99 19.98
N PRO A 121 14.46 -20.16 20.94
CA PRO A 121 14.46 -19.63 22.31
C PRO A 121 14.33 -18.11 22.38
N THR A 122 14.02 -17.59 23.57
CA THR A 122 14.03 -16.13 23.82
C THR A 122 15.43 -15.57 23.55
N PRO A 123 15.58 -14.47 22.79
CA PRO A 123 16.89 -13.90 22.46
C PRO A 123 17.75 -13.59 23.69
N ASP A 124 18.99 -14.10 23.72
CA ASP A 124 20.00 -13.82 24.76
C ASP A 124 20.91 -12.64 24.41
N ALA A 125 20.64 -11.98 23.28
CA ALA A 125 21.31 -10.76 22.84
C ALA A 125 20.43 -9.95 21.87
N ALA A 126 20.86 -8.72 21.57
CA ALA A 126 20.28 -7.94 20.48
C ALA A 126 20.90 -8.39 19.14
N TYR A 127 20.23 -9.32 18.48
CA TYR A 127 20.62 -9.79 17.15
C TYR A 127 20.06 -8.90 16.06
N SER A 128 20.84 -8.65 15.01
CA SER A 128 20.30 -8.08 13.78
C SER A 128 19.35 -9.09 13.14
N ALA A 129 18.10 -8.72 12.98
CA ALA A 129 17.07 -9.54 12.34
C ALA A 129 16.79 -9.00 10.93
N GLU A 130 16.65 -9.90 9.97
CA GLU A 130 16.29 -9.56 8.60
C GLU A 130 15.06 -10.37 8.19
N LEU A 131 13.97 -9.65 7.91
CA LEU A 131 12.70 -10.21 7.49
C LEU A 131 12.51 -9.97 6.00
N HIS A 132 12.32 -11.04 5.24
CA HIS A 132 11.88 -11.02 3.86
C HIS A 132 10.42 -11.46 3.81
N TYR A 133 9.53 -10.59 3.30
CA TYR A 133 8.08 -10.75 3.43
C TYR A 133 7.31 -10.18 2.25
N PHE A 134 6.09 -10.66 2.09
CA PHE A 134 5.10 -10.05 1.20
C PHE A 134 4.48 -8.85 1.89
N TYR A 135 4.46 -7.71 1.19
CA TYR A 135 3.92 -6.47 1.73
C TYR A 135 2.69 -6.02 0.95
N ARG A 136 1.84 -5.26 1.62
CA ARG A 136 0.72 -4.58 0.97
C ARG A 136 1.22 -3.28 0.34
N PRO A 137 1.17 -3.14 -1.01
CA PRO A 137 1.59 -1.91 -1.65
C PRO A 137 0.67 -0.75 -1.28
N THR A 138 1.22 0.45 -1.24
CA THR A 138 0.46 1.67 -1.01
C THR A 138 -0.53 1.89 -2.15
N SER A 139 -1.78 2.24 -1.81
CA SER A 139 -2.81 2.54 -2.79
C SER A 139 -2.47 3.79 -3.62
N LEU A 140 -2.86 3.77 -4.89
CA LEU A 140 -2.78 4.95 -5.77
C LEU A 140 -3.61 6.12 -5.23
N SER A 141 -4.69 5.83 -4.51
CA SER A 141 -5.56 6.84 -3.87
C SER A 141 -4.87 7.62 -2.74
N LEU A 142 -3.75 7.12 -2.21
CA LEU A 142 -2.91 7.79 -1.21
C LEU A 142 -1.73 8.55 -1.84
N SER A 143 -1.72 8.73 -3.16
CA SER A 143 -0.72 9.54 -3.85
C SER A 143 -0.68 10.96 -3.29
N THR A 144 0.52 11.54 -3.28
CA THR A 144 0.75 12.89 -2.78
C THR A 144 1.22 13.82 -3.87
N PHE A 145 0.96 15.11 -3.73
CA PHE A 145 1.54 16.15 -4.57
C PHE A 145 1.96 17.38 -3.74
N THR A 146 2.76 18.24 -4.35
CA THR A 146 3.24 19.46 -3.70
C THR A 146 2.25 20.60 -3.94
N LEU A 147 1.75 21.17 -2.86
CA LEU A 147 0.95 22.37 -2.82
C LEU A 147 1.82 23.57 -2.44
N THR A 148 1.88 24.58 -3.29
CA THR A 148 2.55 25.83 -2.97
C THR A 148 1.52 26.85 -2.49
N VAL A 149 1.77 27.45 -1.34
CA VAL A 149 0.92 28.47 -0.73
C VAL A 149 1.68 29.79 -0.54
N SER A 150 0.96 30.90 -0.56
CA SER A 150 1.46 32.24 -0.24
C SER A 150 0.65 32.87 0.89
N SER A 151 1.07 34.04 1.37
CA SER A 151 0.39 34.77 2.43
C SER A 151 0.09 33.90 3.65
N VAL A 152 1.06 33.04 4.01
CA VAL A 152 0.91 32.09 5.11
C VAL A 152 0.85 32.83 6.44
N SER A 153 -0.17 32.51 7.24
CA SER A 153 -0.30 32.93 8.64
C SER A 153 -0.34 31.70 9.52
N GLY A 154 0.52 31.64 10.54
CA GLY A 154 0.71 30.45 11.36
C GLY A 154 1.69 29.46 10.74
N THR A 155 1.73 28.24 11.28
CA THR A 155 2.60 27.15 10.83
C THR A 155 1.77 25.89 10.63
N PHE A 156 1.75 25.36 9.42
CA PHE A 156 1.12 24.08 9.13
C PHE A 156 1.87 22.92 9.79
N VAL A 157 1.13 21.87 10.17
CA VAL A 157 1.68 20.68 10.86
C VAL A 157 1.44 19.42 10.01
N ALA A 158 2.47 18.56 9.90
CA ALA A 158 2.30 17.27 9.27
C ALA A 158 1.26 16.41 10.02
N GLY A 159 0.43 15.71 9.27
CA GLY A 159 -0.67 14.90 9.80
C GLY A 159 -2.00 15.67 10.00
N GLU A 160 -2.01 17.01 9.89
CA GLU A 160 -3.25 17.75 9.99
C GLU A 160 -4.07 17.72 8.69
N THR A 161 -5.38 17.91 8.84
CA THR A 161 -6.28 18.09 7.70
C THR A 161 -6.34 19.56 7.33
N ILE A 162 -6.16 19.88 6.05
CA ILE A 162 -6.41 21.23 5.51
C ILE A 162 -7.72 21.23 4.71
N THR A 163 -8.42 22.36 4.74
CA THR A 163 -9.69 22.54 4.02
C THR A 163 -9.65 23.81 3.18
N GLY A 164 -10.05 23.69 1.91
CA GLY A 164 -10.19 24.82 0.98
C GLY A 164 -11.47 25.58 1.22
N ALA A 165 -11.38 26.92 1.29
CA ALA A 165 -12.51 27.78 1.61
C ALA A 165 -13.57 27.84 0.50
N THR A 166 -13.19 27.69 -0.77
CA THR A 166 -14.08 27.79 -1.93
C THR A 166 -14.46 26.42 -2.49
N SER A 167 -13.47 25.55 -2.63
CA SER A 167 -13.67 24.19 -3.16
C SER A 167 -14.31 23.23 -2.17
N ALA A 168 -14.25 23.56 -0.86
CA ALA A 168 -14.54 22.65 0.24
C ALA A 168 -13.69 21.34 0.17
N ALA A 169 -12.63 21.32 -0.61
CA ALA A 169 -11.70 20.20 -0.71
C ALA A 169 -11.02 19.99 0.63
N SER A 170 -10.98 18.76 1.11
CA SER A 170 -10.35 18.37 2.37
C SER A 170 -9.27 17.35 2.08
N THR A 171 -8.08 17.53 2.65
CA THR A 171 -6.96 16.62 2.47
C THR A 171 -5.99 16.69 3.65
N THR A 172 -5.14 15.66 3.78
CA THR A 172 -4.15 15.57 4.86
C THR A 172 -2.79 16.07 4.39
N VAL A 173 -2.13 16.87 5.22
CA VAL A 173 -0.75 17.29 5.03
C VAL A 173 0.16 16.10 5.39
N SER A 174 0.86 15.58 4.40
CA SER A 174 1.81 14.47 4.60
C SER A 174 3.13 14.97 5.20
N SER A 175 3.64 16.11 4.70
CA SER A 175 4.83 16.77 5.23
C SER A 175 4.86 18.26 4.88
N VAL A 176 5.66 19.02 5.60
CA VAL A 176 5.84 20.48 5.42
C VAL A 176 7.32 20.76 5.13
N PRO A 177 7.78 20.64 3.86
CA PRO A 177 9.17 20.89 3.49
C PRO A 177 9.63 22.33 3.74
N SER A 178 8.71 23.31 3.63
CA SER A 178 8.96 24.71 3.94
C SER A 178 7.65 25.43 4.37
N GLY A 179 7.77 26.63 4.92
CA GLY A 179 6.61 27.41 5.33
C GLY A 179 5.62 27.75 4.21
N THR A 180 6.03 27.64 2.95
CA THR A 180 5.20 27.91 1.76
C THR A 180 4.96 26.68 0.88
N THR A 181 5.45 25.52 1.31
CA THR A 181 5.35 24.27 0.52
C THR A 181 4.84 23.15 1.39
N LEU A 182 3.71 22.59 1.02
CA LEU A 182 3.07 21.45 1.69
C LEU A 182 3.06 20.25 0.74
N VAL A 183 3.39 19.08 1.25
CA VAL A 183 3.10 17.82 0.55
C VAL A 183 1.80 17.29 1.11
N ILE A 184 0.80 17.16 0.26
CA ILE A 184 -0.55 16.75 0.67
C ILE A 184 -0.97 15.46 -0.06
N VAL A 185 -1.85 14.69 0.56
CA VAL A 185 -2.54 13.60 -0.13
C VAL A 185 -3.45 14.21 -1.19
N ILE A 186 -3.54 13.61 -2.38
CA ILE A 186 -4.38 14.15 -3.45
C ILE A 186 -5.85 14.09 -3.02
N PRO A 187 -6.54 15.23 -2.91
CA PRO A 187 -7.94 15.26 -2.46
C PRO A 187 -8.88 14.69 -3.51
N SER A 188 -10.06 14.22 -3.08
CA SER A 188 -11.13 13.79 -3.98
C SER A 188 -11.66 14.94 -4.84
N THR A 189 -11.79 16.12 -4.24
CA THR A 189 -12.15 17.39 -4.90
C THR A 189 -10.90 18.25 -5.02
N ASP A 190 -10.64 18.80 -6.22
CA ASP A 190 -9.42 19.56 -6.45
C ASP A 190 -9.46 20.93 -5.76
N LEU A 191 -8.33 21.34 -5.18
CA LEU A 191 -8.15 22.69 -4.62
C LEU A 191 -8.10 23.72 -5.75
N THR A 192 -8.71 24.87 -5.52
CA THR A 192 -8.76 25.97 -6.50
C THR A 192 -7.61 26.94 -6.27
N VAL A 193 -6.88 27.29 -7.34
CA VAL A 193 -5.83 28.33 -7.25
C VAL A 193 -6.46 29.66 -6.85
N GLY A 194 -5.85 30.34 -5.86
CA GLY A 194 -6.33 31.58 -5.30
C GLY A 194 -7.24 31.42 -4.06
N GLU A 195 -7.66 30.19 -3.73
CA GLU A 195 -8.42 29.97 -2.49
C GLU A 195 -7.54 29.92 -1.25
N THR A 196 -8.14 30.22 -0.10
CA THR A 196 -7.47 30.05 1.20
C THR A 196 -7.66 28.65 1.70
N VAL A 197 -6.57 27.98 2.09
CA VAL A 197 -6.60 26.72 2.82
C VAL A 197 -6.37 26.99 4.31
N THR A 198 -7.07 26.24 5.16
CA THR A 198 -6.99 26.37 6.62
C THR A 198 -6.63 25.01 7.26
N GLY A 199 -5.62 25.00 8.11
CA GLY A 199 -5.21 23.83 8.90
C GLY A 199 -6.18 23.57 10.05
N GLY A 200 -6.70 22.37 10.15
CA GLY A 200 -7.72 21.99 11.13
C GLY A 200 -7.19 21.91 12.57
N THR A 201 -5.91 21.64 12.76
CA THR A 201 -5.27 21.54 14.07
C THR A 201 -4.46 22.79 14.41
N SER A 202 -3.68 23.29 13.45
CA SER A 202 -2.80 24.46 13.64
C SER A 202 -3.55 25.78 13.56
N GLY A 203 -4.71 25.83 12.88
CA GLY A 203 -5.36 27.07 12.48
C GLY A 203 -4.57 27.92 11.48
N ALA A 204 -3.47 27.39 10.95
CA ALA A 204 -2.67 28.08 9.93
C ALA A 204 -3.47 28.28 8.67
N THR A 205 -3.25 29.42 8.00
CA THR A 205 -3.91 29.74 6.73
C THR A 205 -2.88 30.04 5.65
N GLY A 206 -3.22 29.77 4.40
CA GLY A 206 -2.39 30.10 3.22
C GLY A 206 -3.22 30.14 1.95
N VAL A 207 -2.83 30.97 1.00
CA VAL A 207 -3.51 31.07 -0.29
C VAL A 207 -2.84 30.12 -1.29
N VAL A 208 -3.62 29.27 -1.94
CA VAL A 208 -3.14 28.33 -2.96
C VAL A 208 -2.59 29.09 -4.16
N VAL A 209 -1.30 28.90 -4.46
CA VAL A 209 -0.62 29.50 -5.62
C VAL A 209 -0.58 28.51 -6.78
N SER A 210 -0.19 27.27 -6.48
CA SER A 210 -0.10 26.21 -7.48
C SER A 210 -0.12 24.84 -6.83
N THR A 211 -0.59 23.87 -7.58
CA THR A 211 -0.42 22.45 -7.30
C THR A 211 0.50 21.85 -8.36
N THR A 212 1.46 21.00 -7.99
CA THR A 212 2.23 20.28 -9.01
C THR A 212 1.33 19.24 -9.67
N SER A 213 1.65 18.91 -10.93
CA SER A 213 0.99 17.80 -11.60
C SER A 213 1.25 16.50 -10.85
N ASP A 214 0.21 15.68 -10.70
CA ASP A 214 0.33 14.35 -10.17
C ASP A 214 1.15 13.48 -11.13
N THR A 215 2.33 13.08 -10.70
CA THR A 215 3.23 12.17 -11.42
C THR A 215 3.36 10.81 -10.73
N THR A 216 2.68 10.64 -9.60
CA THR A 216 2.77 9.45 -8.77
C THR A 216 2.05 8.29 -9.46
N THR A 217 2.75 7.19 -9.62
CA THR A 217 2.23 5.94 -10.15
C THR A 217 2.53 4.80 -9.19
N THR A 218 1.66 3.81 -9.16
CA THR A 218 1.93 2.55 -8.47
C THR A 218 2.33 1.48 -9.49
N TRP A 219 2.91 0.38 -9.02
CA TRP A 219 3.23 -0.74 -9.89
C TRP A 219 1.98 -1.23 -10.66
N LEU A 220 0.84 -1.33 -9.99
CA LEU A 220 -0.44 -1.73 -10.62
C LEU A 220 -0.89 -0.73 -11.68
N SER A 221 -0.79 0.56 -11.43
CA SER A 221 -1.22 1.59 -12.38
C SER A 221 -0.37 1.64 -13.66
N VAL A 222 0.88 1.16 -13.58
CA VAL A 222 1.79 1.06 -14.72
C VAL A 222 1.62 -0.27 -15.47
N ASN A 223 1.59 -1.38 -14.74
CA ASN A 223 1.63 -2.73 -15.34
C ASN A 223 0.24 -3.33 -15.58
N ALA A 224 -0.77 -2.88 -14.86
CA ALA A 224 -2.16 -3.34 -14.98
C ALA A 224 -3.18 -2.18 -15.11
N PRO A 225 -2.95 -1.17 -15.97
CA PRO A 225 -3.80 0.02 -16.04
C PRO A 225 -5.26 -0.31 -16.39
N ASN A 226 -5.48 -1.28 -17.27
CA ASN A 226 -6.83 -1.71 -17.65
C ASN A 226 -7.56 -2.41 -16.49
N ALA A 227 -6.85 -3.22 -15.70
CA ALA A 227 -7.45 -3.84 -14.51
C ALA A 227 -7.85 -2.77 -13.49
N MET A 228 -7.01 -1.75 -13.26
CA MET A 228 -7.31 -0.61 -12.42
C MET A 228 -8.55 0.16 -12.90
N LEU A 229 -8.61 0.49 -14.19
CA LEU A 229 -9.73 1.22 -14.78
C LEU A 229 -11.04 0.44 -14.69
N TYR A 230 -11.07 -0.79 -15.24
CA TYR A 230 -12.31 -1.59 -15.26
C TYR A 230 -12.74 -2.04 -13.86
N GLY A 231 -11.80 -2.33 -12.96
CA GLY A 231 -12.11 -2.59 -11.56
C GLY A 231 -12.82 -1.41 -10.89
N SER A 232 -12.28 -0.20 -11.06
CA SER A 232 -12.89 1.02 -10.53
C SER A 232 -14.24 1.35 -11.18
N LEU A 233 -14.40 1.08 -12.49
CA LEU A 233 -15.67 1.28 -13.20
C LEU A 233 -16.76 0.32 -12.71
N ILE A 234 -16.44 -0.91 -12.35
CA ILE A 234 -17.39 -1.86 -11.76
C ILE A 234 -17.97 -1.28 -10.46
N GLU A 235 -17.13 -0.78 -9.57
CA GLU A 235 -17.55 -0.17 -8.31
C GLU A 235 -18.38 1.10 -8.56
N ALA A 236 -17.92 1.96 -9.48
CA ALA A 236 -18.60 3.20 -9.86
C ALA A 236 -20.03 2.93 -10.42
N TYR A 237 -20.17 1.96 -11.35
CA TYR A 237 -21.47 1.57 -11.90
C TYR A 237 -22.37 0.88 -10.88
N THR A 238 -21.80 0.12 -9.95
CA THR A 238 -22.55 -0.46 -8.84
C THR A 238 -23.11 0.64 -7.93
N PHE A 239 -22.30 1.65 -7.62
CA PHE A 239 -22.72 2.82 -6.84
C PHE A 239 -23.87 3.60 -7.52
N MET A 240 -23.77 3.83 -8.82
CA MET A 240 -24.77 4.55 -9.61
C MET A 240 -26.04 3.72 -9.89
N LYS A 241 -26.05 2.43 -9.53
CA LYS A 241 -27.11 1.48 -9.94
C LYS A 241 -27.29 1.45 -11.48
N GLY A 242 -26.15 1.47 -12.19
CA GLY A 242 -26.10 1.49 -13.64
C GLY A 242 -26.66 0.22 -14.30
N GLU A 243 -26.77 0.25 -15.63
CA GLU A 243 -27.34 -0.84 -16.42
C GLU A 243 -26.53 -2.13 -16.30
N ALA A 244 -27.21 -3.27 -16.15
CA ALA A 244 -26.59 -4.58 -15.95
C ALA A 244 -25.71 -5.01 -17.13
N ASP A 245 -26.08 -4.64 -18.35
CA ASP A 245 -25.32 -4.98 -19.56
C ASP A 245 -23.96 -4.31 -19.60
N VAL A 246 -23.88 -3.03 -19.24
CA VAL A 246 -22.64 -2.27 -19.15
C VAL A 246 -21.76 -2.81 -18.01
N LEU A 247 -22.37 -3.13 -16.87
CA LEU A 247 -21.66 -3.74 -15.74
C LEU A 247 -21.06 -5.10 -16.14
N SER A 248 -21.81 -5.93 -16.86
CA SER A 248 -21.34 -7.22 -17.38
C SER A 248 -20.15 -7.06 -18.34
N LEU A 249 -20.18 -6.04 -19.20
CA LEU A 249 -19.08 -5.72 -20.11
C LEU A 249 -17.81 -5.34 -19.32
N TYR A 250 -17.93 -4.48 -18.31
CA TYR A 250 -16.78 -4.10 -17.49
C TYR A 250 -16.22 -5.27 -16.67
N GLN A 251 -17.08 -6.15 -16.16
CA GLN A 251 -16.65 -7.38 -15.49
C GLN A 251 -15.87 -8.31 -16.43
N SER A 252 -16.35 -8.49 -17.67
CA SER A 252 -15.65 -9.29 -18.68
C SER A 252 -14.26 -8.71 -19.01
N ARG A 253 -14.16 -7.39 -19.20
CA ARG A 253 -12.89 -6.70 -19.46
C ARG A 253 -11.96 -6.75 -18.26
N PHE A 254 -12.47 -6.65 -17.06
CA PHE A 254 -11.69 -6.80 -15.83
C PHE A 254 -11.09 -8.20 -15.73
N VAL A 255 -11.88 -9.26 -15.91
CA VAL A 255 -11.41 -10.65 -15.88
C VAL A 255 -10.35 -10.90 -16.95
N GLU A 256 -10.54 -10.39 -18.18
CA GLU A 256 -9.53 -10.47 -19.24
C GLU A 256 -8.22 -9.80 -18.82
N SER A 257 -8.29 -8.63 -18.20
CA SER A 257 -7.12 -7.88 -17.73
C SER A 257 -6.39 -8.61 -16.59
N LEU A 258 -7.15 -9.23 -15.67
CA LEU A 258 -6.58 -10.05 -14.60
C LEU A 258 -5.89 -11.31 -15.14
N SER A 259 -6.48 -11.97 -16.14
CA SER A 259 -5.87 -13.13 -16.79
C SER A 259 -4.52 -12.79 -17.40
N ARG A 260 -4.42 -11.65 -18.09
CA ARG A 260 -3.15 -11.16 -18.64
C ARG A 260 -2.11 -10.86 -17.55
N LEU A 261 -2.55 -10.30 -16.43
CA LEU A 261 -1.68 -10.01 -15.29
C LEU A 261 -1.16 -11.29 -14.62
N LYS A 262 -2.00 -12.33 -14.48
CA LYS A 262 -1.61 -13.65 -13.98
C LYS A 262 -0.55 -14.29 -14.88
N ASN A 263 -0.79 -14.30 -16.19
CA ASN A 263 0.17 -14.83 -17.16
C ASN A 263 1.52 -14.10 -17.10
N TYR A 264 1.51 -12.79 -16.82
CA TYR A 264 2.74 -12.02 -16.64
C TYR A 264 3.51 -12.45 -15.38
N GLY A 265 2.83 -12.69 -14.26
CA GLY A 265 3.43 -13.22 -13.03
C GLY A 265 4.04 -14.61 -13.22
N GLU A 266 3.29 -15.54 -13.83
CA GLU A 266 3.75 -16.90 -14.13
C GLU A 266 4.92 -16.94 -15.12
N ALA A 267 4.98 -16.01 -16.08
CA ALA A 267 6.09 -15.93 -17.03
C ALA A 267 7.42 -15.55 -16.35
N ILE A 268 7.38 -14.74 -15.29
CA ILE A 268 8.57 -14.39 -14.51
C ILE A 268 9.08 -15.60 -13.72
N GLU A 269 8.19 -16.36 -13.07
CA GLU A 269 8.55 -17.59 -12.35
C GLU A 269 9.16 -18.64 -13.27
N ASN A 270 8.60 -18.83 -14.46
CA ASN A 270 9.10 -19.80 -15.43
C ASN A 270 10.50 -19.46 -15.97
N THR A 271 10.87 -18.18 -16.01
CA THR A 271 12.20 -17.76 -16.48
C THR A 271 13.31 -18.17 -15.50
N ASP A 272 13.04 -18.17 -14.20
CA ASP A 272 13.98 -18.66 -13.18
C ASP A 272 14.11 -20.19 -13.18
N ASN A 273 13.05 -20.93 -13.48
CA ASN A 273 13.08 -22.39 -13.60
C ASN A 273 13.93 -22.89 -14.80
N TYR A 274 14.04 -22.11 -15.86
CA TYR A 274 14.90 -22.45 -17.02
C TYR A 274 16.39 -22.35 -16.70
N ARG A 275 16.79 -21.55 -15.72
CA ARG A 275 18.19 -21.42 -15.30
C ARG A 275 18.68 -22.62 -14.49
N ASP A 276 17.80 -23.31 -13.77
CA ASP A 276 18.16 -24.46 -12.92
C ASP A 276 18.11 -25.82 -13.66
N GLY A 277 17.79 -25.84 -14.94
CA GLY A 277 17.74 -27.08 -15.75
C GLY A 277 16.66 -28.07 -15.32
N MET A 278 15.74 -27.70 -14.46
CA MET A 278 14.61 -28.51 -14.03
C MET A 278 13.32 -28.09 -14.73
N VAL A 279 12.77 -28.99 -15.54
CA VAL A 279 11.41 -28.84 -16.09
C VAL A 279 10.40 -29.13 -14.98
N ARG A 280 9.78 -28.10 -14.39
CA ARG A 280 8.63 -28.30 -13.52
C ARG A 280 7.38 -28.48 -14.37
N ALA A 281 6.63 -29.54 -14.10
CA ALA A 281 5.31 -29.75 -14.70
C ALA A 281 4.37 -28.62 -14.27
N ALA A 282 3.61 -28.06 -15.24
CA ALA A 282 2.60 -27.06 -14.96
C ALA A 282 1.61 -27.57 -13.89
N ARG A 283 1.33 -26.77 -12.88
CA ARG A 283 0.24 -27.04 -11.94
C ARG A 283 -1.08 -26.92 -12.71
N THR A 284 -1.78 -28.03 -12.84
CA THR A 284 -3.16 -28.10 -13.33
C THR A 284 -4.14 -27.53 -12.32
#